data_773b91ff7aa1f65c263424874a491ae6
#
_entry.id   773b91ff7aa1f65c263424874a491ae6
#
_cell.length_a   1.000
_cell.length_b   1.000
_cell.length_c   1.000
_cell.angle_alpha   90.00
_cell.angle_beta   90.00
_cell.angle_gamma   90.00
#
_symmetry.space_group_name_H-M   'P 1'
#
loop_
_entity.id
_entity.type
_entity.pdbx_description
1 polymer ?
#
loop_
_entity_poly.entity_id
_entity_poly.type
_entity_poly.pdbx_seq_one_letter_code
_entity_poly.pdbx_strand_id
1 'polypeptide(L)'
;MRMKKIVTCEQKHEFWKEQELTVCEQPGEMQVVSIYPQVTYQTIDGFGGAFTEASAHTYMGCSDAKKKEMIEAYFGKDGLRYNIGRIHMNSCDFALGNYTYIEDWDAELKTFSIAHDEKEILPFLTDAIEKRKETYGEDLTFLVSPWSPPAFMKTNGEMNHGGKLKKEYYATWAAYFVKFIQAYRAKGINIRALTVQNEPAAVQTWDSCVYTTEEEAEFVGNYLGEALEKAGLSDVDIFVWDHNKEILFERFGTCIQNEKAAKYIKGAAVHWYTGDHFEAIEMVQKQYPGTKVIFSEGCVEYSRFADTKETAKAEMYAHDMIGNFRAGLSAYLDWN
;
A
#
# COMPACT_ATOMS: atom_id res chain seq x y z
N MET A 1 4.37 11.44 33.20
CA MET A 1 4.12 11.29 31.75
C MET A 1 3.36 12.53 31.28
N ARG A 2 3.81 13.24 30.26
CA ARG A 2 3.02 14.34 29.67
C ARG A 2 2.22 13.77 28.52
N MET A 3 0.91 13.92 28.56
CA MET A 3 0.01 13.53 27.49
C MET A 3 -0.68 14.78 26.93
N LYS A 4 -0.87 14.81 25.63
CA LYS A 4 -1.62 15.86 24.93
C LYS A 4 -2.91 15.26 24.40
N LYS A 5 -4.00 15.98 24.53
CA LYS A 5 -5.27 15.67 23.89
C LYS A 5 -5.49 16.72 22.79
N ILE A 6 -5.65 16.26 21.56
CA ILE A 6 -6.00 17.12 20.43
C ILE A 6 -7.44 16.82 20.05
N VAL A 7 -8.25 17.89 19.97
CA VAL A 7 -9.70 17.77 19.72
C VAL A 7 -10.07 18.57 18.49
N THR A 8 -10.85 17.95 17.61
CA THR A 8 -11.62 18.61 16.57
C THR A 8 -13.08 18.51 16.92
N CYS A 9 -13.79 19.64 16.96
CA CYS A 9 -15.22 19.71 17.21
C CYS A 9 -15.85 20.72 16.24
N GLU A 10 -16.45 20.23 15.17
CA GLU A 10 -17.06 21.06 14.12
C GLU A 10 -18.16 21.97 14.68
N GLN A 11 -19.00 21.45 15.58
CA GLN A 11 -20.10 22.21 16.21
C GLN A 11 -19.62 23.41 16.99
N LYS A 12 -18.38 23.39 17.50
CA LYS A 12 -17.74 24.49 18.25
C LYS A 12 -16.77 25.30 17.39
N HIS A 13 -16.60 24.96 16.10
CA HIS A 13 -15.57 25.53 15.22
C HIS A 13 -14.16 25.42 15.83
N GLU A 14 -13.88 24.33 16.58
CA GLU A 14 -12.57 24.03 17.16
C GLU A 14 -11.89 22.94 16.32
N PHE A 15 -10.75 23.27 15.72
CA PHE A 15 -9.94 22.34 14.92
C PHE A 15 -8.55 22.23 15.49
N TRP A 16 -8.07 20.99 15.68
CA TRP A 16 -6.74 20.70 16.21
C TRP A 16 -6.43 21.36 17.56
N LYS A 17 -7.44 21.59 18.38
CA LYS A 17 -7.29 22.28 19.66
C LYS A 17 -6.59 21.36 20.66
N GLU A 18 -5.42 21.82 21.13
CA GLU A 18 -4.71 21.13 22.22
C GLU A 18 -5.44 21.41 23.55
N GLN A 19 -5.68 20.34 24.30
CA GLN A 19 -6.28 20.39 25.64
C GLN A 19 -5.36 19.69 26.64
N GLU A 20 -5.27 20.22 27.84
CA GLU A 20 -4.60 19.55 28.94
C GLU A 20 -5.40 18.32 29.38
N LEU A 21 -4.67 17.25 29.67
CA LEU A 21 -5.24 16.03 30.26
C LEU A 21 -4.92 15.96 31.73
N THR A 22 -5.94 15.67 32.53
CA THR A 22 -5.76 15.28 33.90
C THR A 22 -5.42 13.79 33.96
N VAL A 23 -4.26 13.45 34.51
CA VAL A 23 -3.87 12.06 34.78
C VAL A 23 -4.34 11.71 36.19
N CYS A 24 -5.24 10.73 36.32
CA CYS A 24 -5.69 10.21 37.59
C CYS A 24 -5.03 8.86 37.86
N GLU A 25 -4.52 8.66 39.08
CA GLU A 25 -3.98 7.36 39.50
C GLU A 25 -5.06 6.38 39.92
N GLN A 26 -6.26 6.88 40.25
CA GLN A 26 -7.40 6.05 40.59
C GLN A 26 -8.48 6.14 39.48
N PRO A 27 -8.96 4.98 38.97
CA PRO A 27 -10.05 4.97 38.02
C PRO A 27 -11.35 5.47 38.67
N GLY A 28 -11.97 6.47 38.06
CA GLY A 28 -13.32 6.90 38.36
C GLY A 28 -14.35 6.11 37.53
N GLU A 29 -15.63 6.23 37.86
CA GLU A 29 -16.75 5.65 37.10
C GLU A 29 -17.08 6.44 35.79
N MET A 30 -16.24 7.40 35.43
CA MET A 30 -16.43 8.30 34.29
C MET A 30 -15.71 7.78 33.05
N GLN A 31 -15.75 8.56 31.97
CA GLN A 31 -15.03 8.26 30.71
C GLN A 31 -13.51 8.24 30.95
N VAL A 32 -12.96 7.06 31.09
CA VAL A 32 -11.54 6.83 31.38
C VAL A 32 -10.90 6.06 30.23
N VAL A 33 -9.71 6.47 29.82
CA VAL A 33 -8.83 5.69 28.94
C VAL A 33 -7.70 5.13 29.79
N SER A 34 -7.64 3.80 29.90
CA SER A 34 -6.57 3.09 30.62
C SER A 34 -5.40 2.83 29.66
N ILE A 35 -4.19 3.18 30.08
CA ILE A 35 -2.96 2.98 29.30
C ILE A 35 -2.02 2.08 30.09
N TYR A 36 -1.61 0.97 29.47
CA TYR A 36 -0.71 -0.02 30.03
C TYR A 36 0.58 -0.10 29.21
N PRO A 37 1.56 0.78 29.43
CA PRO A 37 2.78 0.84 28.58
C PRO A 37 3.61 -0.44 28.58
N GLN A 38 3.45 -1.30 29.60
CA GLN A 38 4.12 -2.59 29.73
C GLN A 38 3.50 -3.70 28.87
N VAL A 39 2.29 -3.48 28.34
CA VAL A 39 1.61 -4.44 27.45
C VAL A 39 1.87 -4.03 26.01
N THR A 40 2.62 -4.86 25.30
CA THR A 40 3.00 -4.63 23.91
C THR A 40 2.33 -5.65 22.98
N TYR A 41 2.05 -5.21 21.78
CA TYR A 41 1.44 -6.02 20.71
C TYR A 41 2.39 -6.09 19.52
N GLN A 42 1.85 -6.09 18.29
CA GLN A 42 2.64 -6.11 17.07
C GLN A 42 3.50 -4.84 16.91
N THR A 43 4.54 -4.94 16.09
CA THR A 43 5.28 -3.77 15.63
C THR A 43 4.51 -3.06 14.54
N ILE A 44 4.38 -1.74 14.66
CA ILE A 44 3.85 -0.87 13.61
C ILE A 44 5.01 -0.41 12.75
N ASP A 45 5.03 -0.80 11.49
CA ASP A 45 6.09 -0.45 10.52
C ASP A 45 5.93 1.01 10.06
N GLY A 46 4.68 1.51 9.96
CA GLY A 46 4.45 2.92 9.64
C GLY A 46 3.11 3.27 9.03
N PHE A 47 3.06 4.52 8.60
CA PHE A 47 1.93 5.15 7.94
C PHE A 47 2.37 5.78 6.63
N GLY A 48 1.49 5.80 5.64
CA GLY A 48 1.79 6.35 4.35
C GLY A 48 0.60 6.52 3.43
N GLY A 49 0.90 6.74 2.17
CA GLY A 49 -0.12 6.93 1.14
C GLY A 49 0.40 6.60 -0.25
N ALA A 50 -0.47 6.78 -1.23
CA ALA A 50 -0.20 6.48 -2.62
C ALA A 50 0.65 7.56 -3.31
N PHE A 51 1.51 7.11 -4.21
CA PHE A 51 2.26 7.93 -5.16
C PHE A 51 1.87 7.50 -6.56
N THR A 52 0.75 8.01 -7.06
CA THR A 52 0.24 7.70 -8.39
C THR A 52 0.69 8.71 -9.44
N GLU A 53 0.55 8.36 -10.71
CA GLU A 53 0.83 9.29 -11.81
C GLU A 53 -0.07 10.52 -11.74
N ALA A 54 -1.36 10.37 -11.41
CA ALA A 54 -2.28 11.50 -11.25
C ALA A 54 -1.87 12.45 -10.11
N SER A 55 -1.41 11.90 -8.97
CA SER A 55 -0.85 12.71 -7.88
C SER A 55 0.41 13.44 -8.30
N ALA A 56 1.32 12.74 -9.00
CA ALA A 56 2.56 13.31 -9.50
C ALA A 56 2.28 14.43 -10.51
N HIS A 57 1.37 14.20 -11.45
CA HIS A 57 0.95 15.20 -12.43
C HIS A 57 0.38 16.47 -11.76
N THR A 58 -0.51 16.29 -10.80
CA THR A 58 -1.06 17.39 -10.00
C THR A 58 0.03 18.13 -9.24
N TYR A 59 0.91 17.40 -8.56
CA TYR A 59 2.06 17.94 -7.84
C TYR A 59 2.99 18.73 -8.74
N MET A 60 3.36 18.17 -9.91
CA MET A 60 4.26 18.82 -10.86
C MET A 60 3.66 20.11 -11.45
N GLY A 61 2.33 20.18 -11.59
CA GLY A 61 1.60 21.37 -12.01
C GLY A 61 1.50 22.49 -10.96
N CYS A 62 1.85 22.22 -9.70
CA CYS A 62 1.80 23.21 -8.62
C CYS A 62 2.98 24.18 -8.67
N SER A 63 2.80 25.38 -8.08
CA SER A 63 3.92 26.31 -7.81
C SER A 63 4.89 25.71 -6.80
N ASP A 64 6.17 26.14 -6.82
CA ASP A 64 7.20 25.66 -5.89
C ASP A 64 6.79 25.87 -4.42
N ALA A 65 6.11 26.99 -4.13
CA ALA A 65 5.59 27.26 -2.78
C ALA A 65 4.56 26.22 -2.35
N LYS A 66 3.66 25.80 -3.28
CA LYS A 66 2.63 24.80 -2.98
C LYS A 66 3.22 23.40 -2.89
N LYS A 67 4.19 23.05 -3.74
CA LYS A 67 4.94 21.80 -3.63
C LYS A 67 5.60 21.66 -2.27
N LYS A 68 6.29 22.72 -1.82
CA LYS A 68 6.93 22.76 -0.50
C LYS A 68 5.91 22.57 0.63
N GLU A 69 4.75 23.24 0.56
CA GLU A 69 3.68 23.09 1.54
C GLU A 69 3.18 21.64 1.60
N MET A 70 2.93 21.01 0.44
CA MET A 70 2.48 19.63 0.37
C MET A 70 3.52 18.65 0.96
N ILE A 71 4.77 18.77 0.55
CA ILE A 71 5.86 17.91 1.05
C ILE A 71 6.05 18.08 2.56
N GLU A 72 5.97 19.32 3.09
CA GLU A 72 6.03 19.56 4.53
C GLU A 72 4.84 18.96 5.28
N ALA A 73 3.63 19.06 4.71
CA ALA A 73 2.42 18.53 5.33
C ALA A 73 2.44 16.98 5.45
N TYR A 74 2.98 16.28 4.48
CA TYR A 74 3.03 14.81 4.50
C TYR A 74 4.28 14.25 5.19
N PHE A 75 5.46 14.84 4.96
CA PHE A 75 6.75 14.28 5.37
C PHE A 75 7.49 15.10 6.42
N GLY A 76 7.05 16.34 6.67
CA GLY A 76 7.67 17.26 7.64
C GLY A 76 7.39 16.90 9.09
N LYS A 77 8.15 17.54 10.00
CA LYS A 77 8.10 17.28 11.45
C LYS A 77 6.74 17.55 12.07
N ASP A 78 6.05 18.56 11.60
CA ASP A 78 4.74 18.99 12.12
C ASP A 78 3.57 18.49 11.26
N GLY A 79 3.86 17.69 10.21
CA GLY A 79 2.89 17.06 9.34
C GLY A 79 2.54 15.62 9.73
N LEU A 80 2.09 14.83 8.76
CA LEU A 80 1.68 13.43 8.93
C LEU A 80 2.86 12.48 9.19
N ARG A 81 4.06 12.86 8.82
CA ARG A 81 5.32 12.11 9.04
C ARG A 81 5.33 10.76 8.35
N TYR A 82 4.74 10.65 7.18
CA TYR A 82 4.73 9.41 6.42
C TYR A 82 6.13 8.85 6.21
N ASN A 83 6.25 7.52 6.37
CA ASN A 83 7.51 6.78 6.23
C ASN A 83 7.45 5.61 5.26
N ILE A 84 6.24 5.33 4.72
CA ILE A 84 6.01 4.31 3.69
C ILE A 84 5.22 4.95 2.56
N GLY A 85 5.53 4.62 1.30
CA GLY A 85 4.73 4.99 0.13
C GLY A 85 4.27 3.75 -0.63
N ARG A 86 3.14 3.85 -1.35
CA ARG A 86 2.71 2.85 -2.31
C ARG A 86 2.81 3.41 -3.72
N ILE A 87 3.49 2.68 -4.60
CA ILE A 87 3.64 3.03 -6.02
C ILE A 87 3.06 1.93 -6.90
N HIS A 88 2.56 2.30 -8.06
CA HIS A 88 2.07 1.33 -9.04
C HIS A 88 3.17 0.89 -10.00
N MET A 89 3.11 -0.36 -10.46
CA MET A 89 3.94 -0.88 -11.53
C MET A 89 3.08 -1.03 -12.80
N ASN A 90 3.45 -0.37 -13.89
CA ASN A 90 2.60 -0.02 -15.02
C ASN A 90 1.50 0.98 -14.61
N SER A 91 0.58 1.30 -15.52
CA SER A 91 -0.57 2.14 -15.21
C SER A 91 -1.51 1.53 -14.16
N CYS A 92 -2.31 2.38 -13.55
CA CYS A 92 -3.37 2.04 -12.60
C CYS A 92 -4.61 2.93 -12.86
N ASP A 93 -5.66 2.79 -12.06
CA ASP A 93 -6.88 3.62 -12.12
C ASP A 93 -6.63 5.13 -11.91
N PHE A 94 -5.52 5.50 -11.28
CA PHE A 94 -5.04 6.88 -11.13
C PHE A 94 -3.82 7.18 -12.02
N ALA A 95 -3.76 6.59 -13.20
CA ALA A 95 -2.83 6.97 -14.27
C ALA A 95 -3.53 7.85 -15.32
N LEU A 96 -2.75 8.58 -16.12
CA LEU A 96 -3.26 9.43 -17.21
C LEU A 96 -3.74 8.62 -18.41
N GLY A 97 -3.42 7.33 -18.45
CA GLY A 97 -3.81 6.37 -19.46
C GLY A 97 -3.04 5.06 -19.29
N ASN A 98 -3.42 4.03 -20.05
CA ASN A 98 -2.70 2.76 -19.98
C ASN A 98 -1.27 2.92 -20.51
N TYR A 99 -0.30 2.39 -19.76
CA TYR A 99 1.09 2.27 -20.20
C TYR A 99 1.82 1.11 -19.55
N THR A 100 2.89 0.68 -20.17
CA THR A 100 3.81 -0.35 -19.67
C THR A 100 5.26 0.08 -19.88
N TYR A 101 6.20 -0.62 -19.26
CA TYR A 101 7.64 -0.33 -19.38
C TYR A 101 8.32 -1.08 -20.53
N ILE A 102 7.56 -1.81 -21.37
CA ILE A 102 8.07 -2.51 -22.55
C ILE A 102 7.20 -2.20 -23.76
N GLU A 103 7.74 -2.38 -24.94
CA GLU A 103 6.97 -2.37 -26.18
C GLU A 103 6.11 -3.63 -26.29
N ASP A 104 5.03 -3.55 -27.07
CA ASP A 104 4.15 -4.69 -27.33
C ASP A 104 4.94 -5.88 -27.89
N TRP A 105 4.61 -7.08 -27.35
CA TRP A 105 5.21 -8.37 -27.74
C TRP A 105 6.68 -8.57 -27.35
N ASP A 106 7.29 -7.66 -26.60
CA ASP A 106 8.65 -7.85 -26.08
C ASP A 106 8.68 -8.78 -24.86
N ALA A 107 8.51 -10.08 -25.08
CA ALA A 107 8.58 -11.08 -24.02
C ALA A 107 10.00 -11.29 -23.45
N GLU A 108 11.04 -10.78 -24.11
CA GLU A 108 12.43 -10.84 -23.65
C GLU A 108 12.83 -9.62 -22.80
N LEU A 109 11.92 -8.65 -22.66
CA LEU A 109 12.12 -7.41 -21.89
C LEU A 109 13.34 -6.58 -22.35
N LYS A 110 13.62 -6.59 -23.66
CA LYS A 110 14.75 -5.86 -24.27
C LYS A 110 14.52 -4.36 -24.31
N THR A 111 13.27 -3.96 -24.47
CA THR A 111 12.84 -2.56 -24.56
C THR A 111 12.48 -1.95 -23.21
N PHE A 112 12.70 -2.71 -22.10
CA PHE A 112 12.30 -2.27 -20.77
C PHE A 112 12.90 -0.91 -20.40
N SER A 113 12.05 0.07 -20.10
CA SER A 113 12.45 1.44 -19.77
C SER A 113 11.43 2.11 -18.83
N ILE A 114 11.90 2.74 -17.77
CA ILE A 114 11.09 3.56 -16.85
C ILE A 114 11.05 5.05 -17.26
N ALA A 115 11.42 5.37 -18.51
CA ALA A 115 11.46 6.76 -18.98
C ALA A 115 10.11 7.50 -18.91
N HIS A 116 9.00 6.75 -18.87
CA HIS A 116 7.67 7.32 -18.62
C HIS A 116 7.64 8.01 -17.25
N ASP A 117 8.09 7.31 -16.21
CA ASP A 117 8.02 7.76 -14.82
C ASP A 117 9.05 8.85 -14.49
N GLU A 118 10.12 8.96 -15.28
CA GLU A 118 11.15 10.00 -15.10
C GLU A 118 10.61 11.43 -15.26
N LYS A 119 9.45 11.58 -15.90
CA LYS A 119 8.87 12.89 -16.17
C LYS A 119 8.25 13.54 -14.94
N GLU A 120 7.48 12.78 -14.18
CA GLU A 120 6.66 13.31 -13.07
C GLU A 120 6.73 12.45 -11.81
N ILE A 121 6.62 11.13 -11.92
CA ILE A 121 6.57 10.23 -10.77
C ILE A 121 7.89 10.26 -9.99
N LEU A 122 9.02 10.03 -10.65
CA LEU A 122 10.32 10.00 -9.98
C LEU A 122 10.71 11.34 -9.36
N PRO A 123 10.51 12.52 -9.98
CA PRO A 123 10.70 13.81 -9.33
C PRO A 123 9.87 13.97 -8.05
N PHE A 124 8.58 13.61 -8.08
CA PHE A 124 7.71 13.67 -6.90
C PHE A 124 8.21 12.75 -5.77
N LEU A 125 8.59 11.50 -6.09
CA LEU A 125 9.19 10.57 -5.13
C LEU A 125 10.49 11.12 -4.54
N THR A 126 11.32 11.75 -5.36
CA THR A 126 12.60 12.33 -4.92
C THR A 126 12.39 13.44 -3.90
N ASP A 127 11.48 14.38 -4.16
CA ASP A 127 11.17 15.47 -3.23
C ASP A 127 10.69 14.93 -1.86
N ALA A 128 9.86 13.89 -1.87
CA ALA A 128 9.37 13.24 -0.64
C ALA A 128 10.51 12.54 0.13
N ILE A 129 11.38 11.80 -0.57
CA ILE A 129 12.54 11.10 0.01
C ILE A 129 13.52 12.09 0.60
N GLU A 130 13.86 13.15 -0.13
CA GLU A 130 14.78 14.19 0.33
C GLU A 130 14.25 14.85 1.61
N LYS A 131 12.95 15.17 1.66
CA LYS A 131 12.32 15.73 2.85
C LYS A 131 12.39 14.80 4.05
N ARG A 132 12.10 13.52 3.84
CA ARG A 132 12.19 12.51 4.90
C ARG A 132 13.62 12.41 5.46
N LYS A 133 14.62 12.35 4.57
CA LYS A 133 16.06 12.35 4.93
C LYS A 133 16.47 13.61 5.65
N GLU A 134 16.07 14.80 5.15
CA GLU A 134 16.34 16.07 5.80
C GLU A 134 15.78 16.13 7.24
N THR A 135 14.53 15.67 7.40
CA THR A 135 13.80 15.84 8.67
C THR A 135 14.19 14.82 9.73
N TYR A 136 14.47 13.56 9.33
CA TYR A 136 14.64 12.43 10.27
C TYR A 136 15.97 11.69 10.13
N GLY A 137 16.74 11.94 9.06
CA GLY A 137 17.92 11.14 8.73
C GLY A 137 17.57 9.71 8.28
N GLU A 138 16.29 9.47 7.94
CA GLU A 138 15.76 8.14 7.58
C GLU A 138 15.29 8.13 6.14
N ASP A 139 15.27 6.96 5.54
CA ASP A 139 14.76 6.76 4.19
C ASP A 139 13.23 6.61 4.17
N LEU A 140 12.59 6.99 3.06
CA LEU A 140 11.22 6.61 2.76
C LEU A 140 11.26 5.25 2.07
N THR A 141 10.42 4.31 2.50
CA THR A 141 10.35 2.97 1.91
C THR A 141 9.10 2.81 1.05
N PHE A 142 9.12 1.88 0.10
CA PHE A 142 8.01 1.73 -0.83
C PHE A 142 7.53 0.30 -0.97
N LEU A 143 6.19 0.18 -0.99
CA LEU A 143 5.43 -0.96 -1.47
C LEU A 143 5.11 -0.73 -2.96
N VAL A 144 5.33 -1.73 -3.80
CA VAL A 144 4.93 -1.67 -5.21
C VAL A 144 3.82 -2.67 -5.51
N SER A 145 2.81 -2.23 -6.27
CA SER A 145 1.69 -3.08 -6.69
C SER A 145 1.43 -2.93 -8.19
N PRO A 146 1.28 -4.02 -8.97
CA PRO A 146 0.78 -3.96 -10.35
C PRO A 146 -0.74 -4.02 -10.39
N TRP A 147 -1.36 -3.27 -11.29
CA TRP A 147 -2.78 -3.39 -11.64
C TRP A 147 -3.00 -4.35 -12.80
N SER A 148 -2.09 -4.36 -13.77
CA SER A 148 -2.15 -5.27 -14.91
C SER A 148 -0.78 -5.55 -15.51
N PRO A 149 -0.52 -6.80 -15.92
CA PRO A 149 0.54 -7.09 -16.89
C PRO A 149 0.27 -6.42 -18.24
N PRO A 150 1.27 -6.31 -19.13
CA PRO A 150 1.06 -5.89 -20.52
C PRO A 150 -0.03 -6.71 -21.21
N ALA A 151 -0.84 -6.06 -22.04
CA ALA A 151 -2.03 -6.62 -22.68
C ALA A 151 -1.78 -7.97 -23.40
N PHE A 152 -0.67 -8.10 -24.11
CA PHE A 152 -0.35 -9.34 -24.85
C PHE A 152 -0.07 -10.54 -23.93
N MET A 153 0.32 -10.31 -22.68
CA MET A 153 0.53 -11.37 -21.68
C MET A 153 -0.78 -11.87 -21.06
N LYS A 154 -1.91 -11.22 -21.33
CA LYS A 154 -3.21 -11.53 -20.72
C LYS A 154 -4.13 -12.28 -21.65
N THR A 155 -5.02 -13.09 -21.08
CA THR A 155 -5.98 -13.94 -21.81
C THR A 155 -7.01 -13.14 -22.60
N ASN A 156 -7.37 -11.93 -22.14
CA ASN A 156 -8.30 -11.03 -22.83
C ASN A 156 -7.61 -10.09 -23.83
N GLY A 157 -6.28 -10.01 -23.83
CA GLY A 157 -5.51 -9.14 -24.74
C GLY A 157 -5.63 -7.65 -24.41
N GLU A 158 -6.07 -7.28 -23.20
CA GLU A 158 -6.28 -5.92 -22.73
C GLU A 158 -5.67 -5.73 -21.34
N MET A 159 -5.22 -4.52 -20.98
CA MET A 159 -4.82 -4.21 -19.62
C MET A 159 -6.03 -4.08 -18.69
N ASN A 160 -7.15 -3.58 -19.20
CA ASN A 160 -8.42 -3.41 -18.50
C ASN A 160 -9.27 -4.70 -18.51
N HIS A 161 -10.45 -4.65 -17.84
CA HIS A 161 -11.49 -5.67 -17.87
C HIS A 161 -11.06 -7.07 -17.41
N GLY A 162 -10.20 -7.13 -16.39
CA GLY A 162 -9.76 -8.41 -15.82
C GLY A 162 -8.88 -9.22 -16.77
N GLY A 163 -9.31 -10.44 -17.12
CA GLY A 163 -8.45 -11.41 -17.78
C GLY A 163 -7.42 -12.01 -16.82
N LYS A 164 -6.64 -12.97 -17.28
CA LYS A 164 -5.63 -13.65 -16.49
C LYS A 164 -4.28 -13.55 -17.15
N LEU A 165 -3.21 -13.55 -16.37
CA LEU A 165 -1.85 -13.74 -16.89
C LEU A 165 -1.77 -15.14 -17.53
N LYS A 166 -1.29 -15.22 -18.78
CA LYS A 166 -1.07 -16.49 -19.47
C LYS A 166 0.15 -17.20 -18.88
N LYS A 167 0.07 -18.51 -18.67
CA LYS A 167 1.13 -19.29 -18.02
C LYS A 167 2.49 -19.21 -18.74
N GLU A 168 2.49 -19.11 -20.06
CA GLU A 168 3.72 -18.94 -20.84
C GLU A 168 4.49 -17.66 -20.50
N TYR A 169 3.84 -16.65 -19.89
CA TYR A 169 4.47 -15.40 -19.48
C TYR A 169 4.77 -15.30 -17.98
N TYR A 170 4.53 -16.33 -17.17
CA TYR A 170 4.82 -16.28 -15.73
C TYR A 170 6.29 -15.93 -15.44
N ALA A 171 7.23 -16.58 -16.13
CA ALA A 171 8.65 -16.28 -15.96
C ALA A 171 9.02 -14.87 -16.44
N THR A 172 8.43 -14.41 -17.57
CA THR A 172 8.63 -13.06 -18.09
C THR A 172 8.10 -12.02 -17.11
N TRP A 173 6.89 -12.23 -16.55
CA TRP A 173 6.29 -11.30 -15.62
C TRP A 173 7.09 -11.22 -14.30
N ALA A 174 7.60 -12.34 -13.79
CA ALA A 174 8.51 -12.34 -12.64
C ALA A 174 9.82 -11.58 -12.92
N ALA A 175 10.40 -11.75 -14.11
CA ALA A 175 11.58 -10.98 -14.53
C ALA A 175 11.27 -9.48 -14.70
N TYR A 176 10.05 -9.12 -15.06
CA TYR A 176 9.59 -7.74 -15.16
C TYR A 176 9.60 -7.04 -13.80
N PHE A 177 9.10 -7.69 -12.74
CA PHE A 177 9.22 -7.20 -11.36
C PHE A 177 10.67 -6.94 -10.97
N VAL A 178 11.57 -7.88 -11.29
CA VAL A 178 13.00 -7.72 -11.00
C VAL A 178 13.58 -6.49 -11.69
N LYS A 179 13.30 -6.32 -12.99
CA LYS A 179 13.77 -5.15 -13.75
C LYS A 179 13.22 -3.84 -13.19
N PHE A 180 11.95 -3.79 -12.85
CA PHE A 180 11.33 -2.61 -12.26
C PHE A 180 12.00 -2.24 -10.93
N ILE A 181 12.13 -3.18 -10.01
CA ILE A 181 12.75 -2.95 -8.71
C ILE A 181 14.20 -2.48 -8.86
N GLN A 182 14.97 -3.12 -9.74
CA GLN A 182 16.36 -2.72 -10.00
C GLN A 182 16.44 -1.31 -10.59
N ALA A 183 15.58 -0.98 -11.55
CA ALA A 183 15.56 0.34 -12.19
C ALA A 183 15.20 1.46 -11.19
N TYR A 184 14.20 1.23 -10.34
CA TYR A 184 13.81 2.19 -9.31
C TYR A 184 14.87 2.33 -8.22
N ARG A 185 15.46 1.21 -7.74
CA ARG A 185 16.58 1.27 -6.78
C ARG A 185 17.80 1.99 -7.34
N ALA A 186 18.07 1.87 -8.64
CA ALA A 186 19.14 2.62 -9.31
C ALA A 186 18.88 4.14 -9.32
N LYS A 187 17.63 4.57 -9.19
CA LYS A 187 17.22 5.98 -9.02
C LYS A 187 17.15 6.41 -7.54
N GLY A 188 17.54 5.55 -6.61
CA GLY A 188 17.53 5.85 -5.17
C GLY A 188 16.19 5.62 -4.48
N ILE A 189 15.22 4.98 -5.16
CA ILE A 189 13.91 4.64 -4.60
C ILE A 189 13.99 3.32 -3.84
N ASN A 190 13.78 3.33 -2.53
CA ASN A 190 13.97 2.18 -1.66
C ASN A 190 12.73 1.27 -1.65
N ILE A 191 12.55 0.43 -2.68
CA ILE A 191 11.49 -0.57 -2.72
C ILE A 191 11.84 -1.70 -1.74
N ARG A 192 10.98 -1.91 -0.73
CA ARG A 192 11.15 -2.90 0.34
C ARG A 192 10.07 -3.98 0.34
N ALA A 193 8.97 -3.75 -0.36
CA ALA A 193 7.86 -4.68 -0.43
C ALA A 193 7.17 -4.62 -1.80
N LEU A 194 6.48 -5.69 -2.12
CA LEU A 194 5.59 -5.75 -3.28
C LEU A 194 4.32 -6.53 -2.94
N THR A 195 3.23 -6.24 -3.67
CA THR A 195 2.10 -7.16 -3.77
C THR A 195 2.12 -7.87 -5.12
N VAL A 196 1.58 -9.08 -5.17
CA VAL A 196 1.57 -9.88 -6.41
C VAL A 196 0.68 -9.24 -7.47
N GLN A 197 -0.48 -8.72 -7.06
CA GLN A 197 -1.49 -8.13 -7.91
C GLN A 197 -2.43 -7.26 -7.07
N ASN A 198 -2.70 -6.03 -7.51
CA ASN A 198 -3.78 -5.24 -6.94
C ASN A 198 -5.14 -5.88 -7.27
N GLU A 199 -5.96 -6.11 -6.25
CA GLU A 199 -7.33 -6.63 -6.34
C GLU A 199 -7.49 -7.85 -7.26
N PRO A 200 -6.82 -8.99 -6.98
CA PRO A 200 -6.79 -10.14 -7.88
C PRO A 200 -8.14 -10.85 -8.08
N ALA A 201 -9.18 -10.47 -7.37
CA ALA A 201 -10.55 -10.98 -7.57
C ALA A 201 -11.46 -9.99 -8.30
N ALA A 202 -10.99 -8.79 -8.62
CA ALA A 202 -11.79 -7.74 -9.26
C ALA A 202 -11.62 -7.72 -10.78
N VAL A 203 -12.72 -7.42 -11.49
CA VAL A 203 -12.75 -7.12 -12.91
C VAL A 203 -13.21 -5.67 -13.06
N GLN A 204 -12.29 -4.80 -13.42
CA GLN A 204 -12.52 -3.36 -13.45
C GLN A 204 -12.51 -2.82 -14.88
N THR A 205 -13.12 -1.65 -15.08
CA THR A 205 -13.08 -0.93 -16.38
C THR A 205 -11.72 -0.28 -16.64
N TRP A 206 -10.87 -0.24 -15.66
CA TRP A 206 -9.46 0.17 -15.71
C TRP A 206 -8.54 -1.05 -15.60
N ASP A 207 -7.25 -0.83 -15.47
CA ASP A 207 -6.23 -1.87 -15.33
C ASP A 207 -6.61 -2.86 -14.24
N SER A 208 -6.70 -4.14 -14.59
CA SER A 208 -7.04 -5.22 -13.67
C SER A 208 -6.64 -6.58 -14.21
N CYS A 209 -6.28 -7.50 -13.35
CA CYS A 209 -5.90 -8.86 -13.71
C CYS A 209 -6.33 -9.84 -12.62
N VAL A 210 -7.03 -10.92 -13.02
CA VAL A 210 -7.59 -11.88 -12.10
C VAL A 210 -6.61 -13.04 -11.84
N TYR A 211 -6.42 -13.35 -10.56
CA TYR A 211 -5.75 -14.57 -10.11
C TYR A 211 -6.68 -15.37 -9.18
N THR A 212 -6.74 -16.69 -9.38
CA THR A 212 -7.21 -17.54 -8.28
C THR A 212 -6.15 -17.59 -7.20
N THR A 213 -6.49 -18.09 -6.01
CA THR A 213 -5.52 -18.20 -4.92
C THR A 213 -4.37 -19.15 -5.28
N GLU A 214 -4.70 -20.23 -5.98
CA GLU A 214 -3.74 -21.23 -6.44
C GLU A 214 -2.81 -20.67 -7.53
N GLU A 215 -3.33 -19.85 -8.45
CA GLU A 215 -2.54 -19.17 -9.48
C GLU A 215 -1.57 -18.15 -8.84
N GLU A 216 -2.03 -17.40 -7.83
CA GLU A 216 -1.21 -16.46 -7.07
C GLU A 216 -0.08 -17.20 -6.32
N ALA A 217 -0.43 -18.28 -5.60
CA ALA A 217 0.54 -19.11 -4.91
C ALA A 217 1.54 -19.79 -5.87
N GLU A 218 1.07 -20.33 -7.01
CA GLU A 218 1.94 -20.89 -8.04
C GLU A 218 2.93 -19.87 -8.58
N PHE A 219 2.44 -18.65 -8.87
CA PHE A 219 3.28 -17.57 -9.38
C PHE A 219 4.36 -17.17 -8.37
N VAL A 220 3.99 -16.98 -7.09
CA VAL A 220 4.97 -16.66 -6.04
C VAL A 220 5.99 -17.77 -5.88
N GLY A 221 5.54 -19.01 -5.72
CA GLY A 221 6.40 -20.12 -5.33
C GLY A 221 7.32 -20.63 -6.42
N ASN A 222 6.88 -20.61 -7.68
CA ASN A 222 7.65 -21.21 -8.79
C ASN A 222 8.32 -20.16 -9.69
N TYR A 223 7.99 -18.87 -9.58
CA TYR A 223 8.51 -17.84 -10.49
C TYR A 223 9.00 -16.60 -9.77
N LEU A 224 8.13 -15.85 -9.07
CA LEU A 224 8.47 -14.53 -8.53
C LEU A 224 9.51 -14.62 -7.41
N GLY A 225 9.29 -15.50 -6.41
CA GLY A 225 10.21 -15.68 -5.29
C GLY A 225 11.60 -16.10 -5.74
N GLU A 226 11.67 -17.08 -6.65
CA GLU A 226 12.96 -17.51 -7.22
C GLU A 226 13.65 -16.42 -8.06
N ALA A 227 12.88 -15.62 -8.82
CA ALA A 227 13.43 -14.54 -9.64
C ALA A 227 14.06 -13.46 -8.77
N LEU A 228 13.38 -13.06 -7.69
CA LEU A 228 13.90 -12.10 -6.71
C LEU A 228 15.16 -12.65 -6.00
N GLU A 229 15.12 -13.90 -5.55
CA GLU A 229 16.27 -14.56 -4.90
C GLU A 229 17.50 -14.58 -5.82
N LYS A 230 17.33 -15.01 -7.07
CA LYS A 230 18.39 -15.03 -8.09
C LYS A 230 18.95 -13.66 -8.44
N ALA A 231 18.12 -12.63 -8.34
CA ALA A 231 18.51 -11.24 -8.59
C ALA A 231 19.15 -10.53 -7.39
N GLY A 232 19.28 -11.20 -6.24
CA GLY A 232 19.79 -10.60 -4.99
C GLY A 232 18.82 -9.65 -4.33
N LEU A 233 17.49 -9.82 -4.56
CA LEU A 233 16.40 -9.00 -4.04
C LEU A 233 15.60 -9.73 -2.95
N SER A 234 16.23 -10.66 -2.21
CA SER A 234 15.58 -11.39 -1.11
C SER A 234 15.17 -10.50 0.08
N ASP A 235 15.58 -9.25 0.06
CA ASP A 235 15.20 -8.23 1.04
C ASP A 235 13.88 -7.51 0.70
N VAL A 236 13.22 -7.90 -0.39
CA VAL A 236 11.90 -7.39 -0.80
C VAL A 236 10.82 -8.34 -0.27
N ASP A 237 10.00 -7.87 0.66
CA ASP A 237 8.89 -8.61 1.23
C ASP A 237 7.76 -8.82 0.20
N ILE A 238 7.26 -10.04 0.04
CA ILE A 238 6.12 -10.36 -0.84
C ILE A 238 4.84 -10.46 -0.02
N PHE A 239 3.84 -9.65 -0.39
CA PHE A 239 2.48 -9.71 0.16
C PHE A 239 1.51 -10.25 -0.89
N VAL A 240 0.62 -11.13 -0.45
CA VAL A 240 -0.45 -11.70 -1.27
C VAL A 240 -1.78 -11.04 -0.98
N TRP A 241 -2.77 -11.33 -1.80
CA TRP A 241 -4.15 -10.87 -1.73
C TRP A 241 -4.31 -9.42 -2.21
N ASP A 242 -3.85 -8.42 -1.47
CA ASP A 242 -3.95 -6.98 -1.83
C ASP A 242 -5.39 -6.57 -2.25
N HIS A 243 -6.38 -6.95 -1.43
CA HIS A 243 -7.80 -6.74 -1.71
C HIS A 243 -8.61 -6.68 -0.41
N ASN A 244 -9.95 -6.62 -0.49
CA ASN A 244 -10.85 -6.46 0.64
C ASN A 244 -10.73 -7.57 1.70
N LYS A 245 -10.99 -7.23 2.97
CA LYS A 245 -10.70 -8.07 4.15
C LYS A 245 -11.56 -9.33 4.27
N GLU A 246 -12.78 -9.38 3.71
CA GLU A 246 -13.81 -10.38 4.02
C GLU A 246 -13.41 -11.83 3.81
N ILE A 247 -12.53 -12.12 2.84
CA ILE A 247 -12.03 -13.47 2.55
C ILE A 247 -10.51 -13.58 2.72
N LEU A 248 -9.90 -12.67 3.47
CA LEU A 248 -8.46 -12.65 3.73
C LEU A 248 -7.96 -13.99 4.29
N PHE A 249 -8.69 -14.56 5.27
CA PHE A 249 -8.24 -15.76 5.96
C PHE A 249 -8.13 -16.95 5.02
N GLU A 250 -9.12 -17.15 4.16
CA GLU A 250 -9.15 -18.24 3.18
C GLU A 250 -8.08 -18.05 2.10
N ARG A 251 -7.96 -16.83 1.59
CA ARG A 251 -6.98 -16.49 0.54
C ARG A 251 -5.55 -16.68 1.05
N PHE A 252 -5.22 -16.10 2.19
CA PHE A 252 -3.90 -16.23 2.80
C PHE A 252 -3.59 -17.69 3.16
N GLY A 253 -4.54 -18.38 3.80
CA GLY A 253 -4.39 -19.77 4.19
C GLY A 253 -4.08 -20.70 3.00
N THR A 254 -4.77 -20.53 1.88
CA THR A 254 -4.51 -21.32 0.66
C THR A 254 -3.13 -21.01 0.07
N CYS A 255 -2.71 -19.74 0.05
CA CYS A 255 -1.36 -19.36 -0.40
C CYS A 255 -0.26 -20.01 0.46
N ILE A 256 -0.42 -19.99 1.79
CA ILE A 256 0.57 -20.55 2.74
C ILE A 256 0.59 -22.09 2.73
N GLN A 257 -0.49 -22.77 2.36
CA GLN A 257 -0.49 -24.22 2.18
C GLN A 257 0.39 -24.68 0.99
N ASN A 258 0.71 -23.80 0.06
CA ASN A 258 1.70 -24.07 -0.96
C ASN A 258 3.10 -23.87 -0.38
N GLU A 259 3.80 -24.97 -0.08
CA GLU A 259 5.12 -24.96 0.59
C GLU A 259 6.18 -24.09 -0.12
N LYS A 260 6.13 -24.03 -1.46
CA LYS A 260 7.07 -23.20 -2.23
C LYS A 260 6.75 -21.71 -2.09
N ALA A 261 5.46 -21.36 -2.12
CA ALA A 261 5.01 -19.98 -1.94
C ALA A 261 5.27 -19.50 -0.51
N ALA A 262 4.98 -20.34 0.48
CA ALA A 262 5.17 -20.03 1.90
C ALA A 262 6.61 -19.63 2.24
N LYS A 263 7.61 -20.14 1.50
CA LYS A 263 9.01 -19.74 1.64
C LYS A 263 9.24 -18.24 1.41
N TYR A 264 8.46 -17.64 0.51
CA TYR A 264 8.68 -16.27 0.03
C TYR A 264 7.65 -15.27 0.56
N ILE A 265 6.45 -15.74 0.93
CA ILE A 265 5.37 -14.87 1.41
C ILE A 265 5.69 -14.33 2.80
N LYS A 266 5.71 -13.01 2.92
CA LYS A 266 5.88 -12.31 4.20
C LYS A 266 4.57 -12.08 4.92
N GLY A 267 3.49 -11.88 4.17
CA GLY A 267 2.19 -11.57 4.71
C GLY A 267 1.13 -11.31 3.65
N ALA A 268 0.08 -10.62 4.05
CA ALA A 268 -1.02 -10.20 3.19
C ALA A 268 -1.25 -8.70 3.24
N ALA A 269 -1.75 -8.16 2.14
CA ALA A 269 -2.20 -6.78 2.04
C ALA A 269 -3.73 -6.73 1.95
N VAL A 270 -4.36 -5.71 2.57
CA VAL A 270 -5.80 -5.59 2.64
C VAL A 270 -6.32 -4.20 2.31
N HIS A 271 -7.58 -4.15 1.81
CA HIS A 271 -8.38 -2.96 1.51
C HIS A 271 -9.66 -2.95 2.35
N TRP A 272 -10.43 -1.85 2.33
CA TRP A 272 -11.60 -1.65 3.21
C TRP A 272 -12.98 -1.61 2.53
N TYR A 273 -13.03 -1.75 1.20
CA TYR A 273 -14.23 -1.37 0.42
C TYR A 273 -15.47 -2.25 0.65
N THR A 274 -15.33 -3.42 1.28
CA THR A 274 -16.45 -4.32 1.60
C THR A 274 -16.88 -4.27 3.07
N GLY A 275 -16.21 -3.50 3.92
CA GLY A 275 -16.57 -3.32 5.32
C GLY A 275 -15.43 -3.63 6.28
N ASP A 276 -15.77 -3.68 7.57
CA ASP A 276 -14.80 -3.75 8.67
C ASP A 276 -13.97 -5.04 8.67
N HIS A 277 -14.64 -6.20 8.76
CA HIS A 277 -14.03 -7.54 8.74
C HIS A 277 -12.70 -7.65 9.50
N PHE A 278 -12.56 -6.93 10.64
CA PHE A 278 -11.33 -6.93 11.46
C PHE A 278 -10.99 -8.32 11.98
N GLU A 279 -12.01 -9.16 12.22
CA GLU A 279 -11.86 -10.55 12.64
C GLU A 279 -11.06 -11.40 11.65
N ALA A 280 -11.07 -11.08 10.37
CA ALA A 280 -10.28 -11.79 9.35
C ALA A 280 -8.77 -11.60 9.59
N ILE A 281 -8.35 -10.38 9.98
CA ILE A 281 -6.96 -10.11 10.39
C ILE A 281 -6.61 -10.86 11.66
N GLU A 282 -7.50 -10.85 12.69
CA GLU A 282 -7.28 -11.58 13.94
C GLU A 282 -7.12 -13.09 13.69
N MET A 283 -7.92 -13.66 12.80
CA MET A 283 -7.84 -15.08 12.43
C MET A 283 -6.49 -15.42 11.80
N VAL A 284 -5.99 -14.58 10.90
CA VAL A 284 -4.65 -14.74 10.30
C VAL A 284 -3.57 -14.68 11.38
N GLN A 285 -3.62 -13.69 12.27
CA GLN A 285 -2.63 -13.56 13.35
C GLN A 285 -2.64 -14.75 14.31
N LYS A 286 -3.81 -15.31 14.62
CA LYS A 286 -3.95 -16.48 15.50
C LYS A 286 -3.46 -17.77 14.86
N GLN A 287 -3.82 -17.98 13.59
CA GLN A 287 -3.51 -19.23 12.88
C GLN A 287 -2.07 -19.26 12.35
N TYR A 288 -1.53 -18.09 11.95
CA TYR A 288 -0.22 -17.94 11.33
C TYR A 288 0.61 -16.88 12.09
N PRO A 289 1.05 -17.16 13.33
CA PRO A 289 1.79 -16.20 14.15
C PRO A 289 3.04 -15.67 13.45
N GLY A 290 3.26 -14.36 13.51
CA GLY A 290 4.40 -13.70 12.87
C GLY A 290 4.16 -13.27 11.42
N THR A 291 2.99 -13.56 10.85
CA THR A 291 2.55 -13.00 9.56
C THR A 291 2.35 -11.50 9.67
N LYS A 292 2.87 -10.74 8.73
CA LYS A 292 2.51 -9.32 8.59
C LYS A 292 1.21 -9.16 7.83
N VAL A 293 0.29 -8.35 8.34
CA VAL A 293 -0.85 -7.85 7.57
C VAL A 293 -0.73 -6.34 7.47
N ILE A 294 -0.80 -5.81 6.26
CA ILE A 294 -0.71 -4.38 5.98
C ILE A 294 -1.99 -3.90 5.31
N PHE A 295 -2.44 -2.72 5.67
CA PHE A 295 -3.48 -2.02 4.93
C PHE A 295 -2.82 -1.25 3.80
N SER A 296 -3.03 -1.72 2.57
CA SER A 296 -2.34 -1.20 1.38
C SER A 296 -3.14 -0.16 0.62
N GLU A 297 -4.47 -0.14 0.84
CA GLU A 297 -5.34 0.79 0.12
C GLU A 297 -6.65 1.05 0.85
N GLY A 298 -7.06 2.33 0.86
CA GLY A 298 -8.39 2.77 1.22
C GLY A 298 -8.54 4.26 1.03
N CYS A 299 -9.63 4.67 0.39
CA CYS A 299 -10.03 6.06 0.30
C CYS A 299 -11.53 6.20 0.53
N VAL A 300 -11.96 7.36 1.01
CA VAL A 300 -13.38 7.71 1.05
C VAL A 300 -13.78 8.19 -0.34
N GLU A 301 -14.39 7.31 -1.12
CA GLU A 301 -14.78 7.57 -2.49
C GLU A 301 -15.66 8.83 -2.61
N TYR A 302 -15.17 9.83 -3.30
CA TYR A 302 -15.86 11.12 -3.44
C TYR A 302 -17.23 10.98 -4.11
N SER A 303 -17.39 10.05 -5.04
CA SER A 303 -18.66 9.81 -5.74
C SER A 303 -19.75 9.23 -4.83
N ARG A 304 -19.36 8.37 -3.89
CA ARG A 304 -20.24 7.69 -2.94
C ARG A 304 -20.55 8.54 -1.71
N PHE A 305 -19.59 9.35 -1.30
CA PHE A 305 -19.64 10.13 -0.05
C PHE A 305 -19.61 11.65 -0.29
N ALA A 306 -20.07 12.11 -1.48
CA ALA A 306 -20.04 13.54 -1.86
C ALA A 306 -20.74 14.45 -0.83
N ASP A 307 -21.87 14.00 -0.30
CA ASP A 307 -22.68 14.78 0.65
C ASP A 307 -22.28 14.53 2.13
N THR A 308 -21.25 13.71 2.38
CA THR A 308 -20.79 13.39 3.73
C THR A 308 -19.86 14.51 4.24
N LYS A 309 -20.07 14.93 5.48
CA LYS A 309 -19.22 15.94 6.12
C LYS A 309 -17.79 15.47 6.25
N GLU A 310 -16.82 16.37 6.10
CA GLU A 310 -15.38 16.05 6.20
C GLU A 310 -14.99 15.42 7.55
N THR A 311 -15.61 15.88 8.65
CA THR A 311 -15.40 15.28 9.98
C THR A 311 -15.87 13.82 10.04
N ALA A 312 -17.00 13.48 9.40
CA ALA A 312 -17.50 12.12 9.34
C ALA A 312 -16.62 11.22 8.45
N LYS A 313 -16.08 11.76 7.35
CA LYS A 313 -15.07 11.05 6.54
C LYS A 313 -13.80 10.76 7.35
N ALA A 314 -13.32 11.73 8.12
CA ALA A 314 -12.17 11.53 9.02
C ALA A 314 -12.45 10.47 10.10
N GLU A 315 -13.68 10.43 10.64
CA GLU A 315 -14.10 9.39 11.60
C GLU A 315 -14.13 8.00 10.98
N MET A 316 -14.44 7.85 9.68
CA MET A 316 -14.35 6.57 8.96
C MET A 316 -12.91 6.04 8.95
N TYR A 317 -11.93 6.90 8.64
CA TYR A 317 -10.51 6.53 8.71
C TYR A 317 -10.09 6.14 10.13
N ALA A 318 -10.48 6.93 11.12
CA ALA A 318 -10.12 6.65 12.52
C ALA A 318 -10.72 5.33 12.99
N HIS A 319 -11.97 5.02 12.61
CA HIS A 319 -12.64 3.76 12.92
C HIS A 319 -11.88 2.57 12.31
N ASP A 320 -11.59 2.63 11.01
CA ASP A 320 -10.90 1.55 10.31
C ASP A 320 -9.47 1.36 10.84
N MET A 321 -8.70 2.45 11.02
CA MET A 321 -7.36 2.37 11.61
C MET A 321 -7.36 1.70 12.98
N ILE A 322 -8.25 2.14 13.89
CA ILE A 322 -8.33 1.59 15.25
C ILE A 322 -8.70 0.10 15.21
N GLY A 323 -9.70 -0.26 14.39
CA GLY A 323 -10.13 -1.65 14.23
C GLY A 323 -9.02 -2.55 13.70
N ASN A 324 -8.37 -2.13 12.61
CA ASN A 324 -7.29 -2.87 11.98
C ASN A 324 -6.07 -3.04 12.90
N PHE A 325 -5.60 -1.98 13.57
CA PHE A 325 -4.46 -2.07 14.48
C PHE A 325 -4.76 -2.94 15.73
N ARG A 326 -5.99 -2.90 16.23
CA ARG A 326 -6.42 -3.81 17.30
C ARG A 326 -6.43 -5.26 16.87
N ALA A 327 -6.73 -5.51 15.59
CA ALA A 327 -6.72 -6.85 15.00
C ALA A 327 -5.31 -7.38 14.67
N GLY A 328 -4.27 -6.53 14.71
CA GLY A 328 -2.88 -6.94 14.49
C GLY A 328 -2.22 -6.41 13.22
N LEU A 329 -2.80 -5.36 12.61
CA LEU A 329 -2.23 -4.71 11.43
C LEU A 329 -0.84 -4.11 11.73
N SER A 330 0.08 -4.17 10.74
CA SER A 330 1.46 -3.67 10.88
C SER A 330 1.72 -2.34 10.18
N ALA A 331 0.99 -1.97 9.15
CA ALA A 331 1.16 -0.70 8.43
C ALA A 331 -0.15 -0.24 7.81
N TYR A 332 -0.28 1.06 7.59
CA TYR A 332 -1.47 1.67 6.99
C TYR A 332 -1.10 2.65 5.89
N LEU A 333 -1.56 2.39 4.65
CA LEU A 333 -1.35 3.24 3.48
C LEU A 333 -2.70 3.69 2.91
N ASP A 334 -2.88 4.99 2.87
CA ASP A 334 -4.03 5.65 2.26
C ASP A 334 -3.94 5.62 0.72
N TRP A 335 -5.10 5.69 0.03
CA TRP A 335 -5.17 5.83 -1.43
C TRP A 335 -5.53 7.26 -1.83
N ASN A 336 -5.51 7.56 -3.14
CA ASN A 336 -5.75 8.92 -3.67
C ASN A 336 -7.10 9.53 -3.29
#